data_e0cfc3485e2dd8041631543d07f350e4
#
_entry.id   e0cfc3485e2dd8041631543d07f350e4
#
_cell.length_a   1.000
_cell.length_b   1.000
_cell.length_c   1.000
_cell.angle_alpha   90.00
_cell.angle_beta   90.00
_cell.angle_gamma   90.00
#
_symmetry.space_group_name_H-M   'P 1'
#
loop_
_entity.id
_entity.type
_entity.pdbx_description
1 polymer ?
#
loop_
_entity_poly.entity_id
_entity_poly.type
_entity_poly.pdbx_seq_one_letter_code
_entity_poly.pdbx_strand_id
1 'polypeptide(L)'
;MIRCFLSIARSSLLDACGSSSSSSFTRCGHIVDPVNKEMFDGKIIVEDGIISNILRCEVPANAPYILPGFIDSHVHIESSMVLPAAFAHTAAKHGTVGAVCDPHEIANVIGKEGVELMIRSAATVPFHFAFGVPSCVPSCDPAIETNGNSLDSQAVRELLQRKEVYCLAEMMNYPGVLNGDEEVMRKIAAAQEAGKPVDGHAPGVVGEERIRYAAAGISTDHECSDLDEARAAIAAGMMVQIREGSAAKNYASLAPLIAEAPNKVMFCTDDSHPTDLLEGHIDRLVRRALTDGYQWMDILQAACVNPVRHYHLPIGLLQQGDPADFICLSDLTPAFKVMETMIATASSCDSSESSGSCDSEDSEEMRRMYKKMVSKMAAKPITEADLHVPEAIANHIIVAEDGSLLTGHEISNDHTDCQKIVCYNRYTPGARPAVAYIRGFHLQQGAIAQTIAHDCHNIVGIGSNDKLLAEVINRVIELKGGMVVTDGHETVELPLPIAGLLSPASVAEVAAMHKQLKRVVSQTGCSLTAPFITLAFMSLPVIPNLKLTDKGLFDSKRFRFIDA
;
A
#
# COMPACT_ATOMS: atom_id res chain seq x y z
N MET A 1 -26.47 8.37 -9.58
CA MET A 1 -25.19 8.81 -9.04
C MET A 1 -23.97 8.41 -9.89
N ILE A 2 -23.95 7.27 -10.57
CA ILE A 2 -22.79 6.80 -11.38
C ILE A 2 -22.53 7.60 -12.67
N ARG A 3 -23.49 8.32 -13.21
CA ARG A 3 -23.35 9.07 -14.49
C ARG A 3 -22.56 10.38 -14.41
N CYS A 4 -22.37 10.96 -13.23
CA CYS A 4 -21.68 12.26 -13.06
C CYS A 4 -20.15 12.15 -12.89
N PHE A 5 -19.63 11.00 -12.46
CA PHE A 5 -18.25 10.87 -11.99
C PHE A 5 -17.18 10.74 -13.09
N LEU A 6 -17.54 10.40 -14.31
CA LEU A 6 -16.56 10.20 -15.39
C LEU A 6 -16.26 11.43 -16.24
N SER A 7 -17.02 12.52 -16.06
CA SER A 7 -16.79 13.78 -16.78
C SER A 7 -15.76 14.69 -16.11
N ILE A 8 -15.53 14.54 -14.80
CA ILE A 8 -14.68 15.46 -14.01
C ILE A 8 -13.20 15.07 -14.03
N ALA A 9 -12.87 13.80 -14.20
CA ALA A 9 -11.48 13.34 -14.24
C ALA A 9 -10.67 13.82 -15.46
N ARG A 10 -11.33 14.34 -16.48
CA ARG A 10 -10.67 14.74 -17.74
C ARG A 10 -10.14 16.17 -17.79
N SER A 11 -10.68 17.10 -17.01
CA SER A 11 -10.30 18.52 -17.22
C SER A 11 -9.04 18.97 -16.48
N SER A 12 -8.58 18.24 -15.46
CA SER A 12 -7.45 18.67 -14.62
C SER A 12 -6.10 17.98 -14.94
N LEU A 13 -6.10 16.84 -15.65
CA LEU A 13 -4.85 16.18 -16.09
C LEU A 13 -4.25 16.83 -17.34
N LEU A 14 -5.09 17.39 -18.21
CA LEU A 14 -4.63 18.04 -19.44
C LEU A 14 -3.89 19.36 -19.17
N ASP A 15 -4.15 20.01 -18.03
CA ASP A 15 -3.48 21.25 -17.65
C ASP A 15 -2.16 21.02 -16.88
N ALA A 16 -1.93 19.81 -16.37
CA ALA A 16 -0.71 19.44 -15.63
C ALA A 16 0.20 18.46 -16.40
N CYS A 17 -0.35 17.66 -17.32
CA CYS A 17 0.38 16.78 -18.21
C CYS A 17 0.12 17.24 -19.64
N GLY A 18 1.11 17.90 -20.26
CA GLY A 18 1.02 18.30 -21.68
C GLY A 18 0.78 17.07 -22.54
N SER A 19 -0.40 16.96 -23.15
CA SER A 19 -0.68 15.96 -24.19
C SER A 19 0.14 16.29 -25.41
N SER A 20 1.12 15.50 -25.77
CA SER A 20 1.94 15.70 -26.95
C SER A 20 1.70 14.64 -28.01
N SER A 21 1.13 15.07 -29.10
CA SER A 21 1.51 14.63 -30.43
C SER A 21 2.94 15.14 -30.71
N SER A 22 3.89 14.27 -31.06
CA SER A 22 5.26 14.54 -31.54
C SER A 22 5.76 15.99 -31.32
N SER A 23 6.20 16.31 -30.14
CA SER A 23 6.70 17.66 -29.87
C SER A 23 8.02 17.61 -29.14
N SER A 24 9.04 18.17 -29.77
CA SER A 24 10.27 18.49 -29.06
C SER A 24 10.04 19.68 -28.15
N PHE A 25 10.51 19.62 -26.91
CA PHE A 25 10.51 20.75 -26.00
C PHE A 25 11.85 20.84 -25.26
N THR A 26 12.07 22.00 -24.65
CA THR A 26 13.28 22.24 -23.86
C THR A 26 12.90 22.75 -22.47
N ARG A 27 13.60 22.26 -21.45
CA ARG A 27 13.54 22.79 -20.09
C ARG A 27 14.92 23.29 -19.68
N CYS A 28 14.98 24.53 -19.17
CA CYS A 28 16.20 25.15 -18.65
C CYS A 28 16.13 25.23 -17.13
N GLY A 29 17.21 24.95 -16.44
CA GLY A 29 17.27 25.00 -14.99
C GLY A 29 18.60 24.55 -14.41
N HIS A 30 18.66 24.52 -13.07
CA HIS A 30 19.77 23.92 -12.33
C HIS A 30 19.60 22.40 -12.33
N ILE A 31 20.38 21.70 -13.14
CA ILE A 31 20.26 20.25 -13.30
C ILE A 31 20.97 19.55 -12.13
N VAL A 32 20.25 18.67 -11.43
CA VAL A 32 20.77 17.85 -10.34
C VAL A 32 20.87 16.41 -10.83
N ASP A 33 22.08 15.96 -11.10
CA ASP A 33 22.38 14.63 -11.64
C ASP A 33 22.91 13.70 -10.53
N PRO A 34 22.06 12.83 -9.95
CA PRO A 34 22.50 11.92 -8.90
C PRO A 34 23.30 10.72 -9.41
N VAL A 35 23.27 10.44 -10.72
CA VAL A 35 24.04 9.34 -11.33
C VAL A 35 25.51 9.72 -11.37
N ASN A 36 25.82 10.92 -11.86
CA ASN A 36 27.17 11.47 -11.95
C ASN A 36 27.58 12.30 -10.71
N LYS A 37 26.67 12.48 -9.76
CA LYS A 37 26.86 13.25 -8.52
C LYS A 37 27.29 14.68 -8.77
N GLU A 38 26.69 15.33 -9.74
CA GLU A 38 26.98 16.72 -10.08
C GLU A 38 25.72 17.60 -10.15
N MET A 39 25.94 18.91 -10.04
CA MET A 39 24.91 19.93 -10.23
C MET A 39 25.49 21.01 -11.16
N PHE A 40 24.72 21.41 -12.16
CA PHE A 40 25.15 22.40 -13.13
C PHE A 40 23.97 23.13 -13.77
N ASP A 41 24.26 24.31 -14.30
CA ASP A 41 23.31 25.08 -15.10
C ASP A 41 23.21 24.52 -16.50
N GLY A 42 21.99 24.29 -16.98
CA GLY A 42 21.84 23.65 -18.27
C GLY A 42 20.40 23.62 -18.80
N LYS A 43 20.27 22.96 -19.91
CA LYS A 43 18.98 22.66 -20.55
C LYS A 43 18.88 21.22 -20.98
N ILE A 44 17.68 20.67 -20.81
CA ILE A 44 17.28 19.34 -21.28
C ILE A 44 16.47 19.54 -22.55
N ILE A 45 16.83 18.81 -23.60
CA ILE A 45 16.07 18.75 -24.85
C ILE A 45 15.38 17.39 -24.90
N VAL A 46 14.07 17.41 -25.03
CA VAL A 46 13.23 16.20 -25.11
C VAL A 46 12.64 16.11 -26.50
N GLU A 47 12.76 14.96 -27.13
CA GLU A 47 12.19 14.61 -28.42
C GLU A 47 11.48 13.26 -28.28
N ASP A 48 10.21 13.22 -28.65
CA ASP A 48 9.35 12.02 -28.55
C ASP A 48 9.38 11.32 -27.18
N GLY A 49 9.39 12.12 -26.11
CA GLY A 49 9.41 11.63 -24.72
C GLY A 49 10.78 11.14 -24.22
N ILE A 50 11.83 11.22 -25.05
CA ILE A 50 13.21 10.83 -24.71
C ILE A 50 14.08 12.09 -24.54
N ILE A 51 14.98 12.07 -23.58
CA ILE A 51 16.00 13.12 -23.42
C ILE A 51 17.04 12.96 -24.55
N SER A 52 16.87 13.75 -25.59
CA SER A 52 17.80 13.67 -26.76
C SER A 52 19.13 14.32 -26.44
N ASN A 53 19.16 15.36 -25.61
CA ASN A 53 20.41 16.01 -25.20
C ASN A 53 20.30 16.76 -23.88
N ILE A 54 21.43 16.88 -23.18
CA ILE A 54 21.60 17.71 -21.99
C ILE A 54 22.79 18.63 -22.23
N LEU A 55 22.53 19.93 -22.26
CA LEU A 55 23.56 20.92 -22.62
C LEU A 55 23.78 21.90 -21.48
N ARG A 56 25.03 22.17 -21.10
CA ARG A 56 25.39 23.21 -20.17
C ARG A 56 25.15 24.59 -20.82
N CYS A 57 24.46 25.47 -20.09
CA CYS A 57 24.23 26.85 -20.50
C CYS A 57 23.92 27.69 -19.27
N GLU A 58 24.12 29.00 -19.35
CA GLU A 58 23.70 29.91 -18.29
C GLU A 58 22.19 29.92 -18.12
N VAL A 59 21.73 29.93 -16.88
CA VAL A 59 20.33 30.03 -16.50
C VAL A 59 20.15 31.16 -15.46
N PRO A 60 18.98 31.77 -15.37
CA PRO A 60 18.68 32.75 -14.31
C PRO A 60 18.82 32.12 -12.91
N ALA A 61 19.29 32.89 -11.94
CA ALA A 61 19.48 32.42 -10.56
C ALA A 61 18.20 31.89 -9.90
N ASN A 62 17.03 32.29 -10.39
CA ASN A 62 15.72 31.82 -9.94
C ASN A 62 15.11 30.74 -10.85
N ALA A 63 15.91 30.13 -11.71
CA ALA A 63 15.49 28.99 -12.51
C ALA A 63 15.14 27.78 -11.62
N PRO A 64 14.23 26.91 -12.08
CA PRO A 64 13.90 25.70 -11.31
C PRO A 64 15.08 24.74 -11.23
N TYR A 65 15.07 23.91 -10.16
CA TYR A 65 15.95 22.75 -10.08
C TYR A 65 15.28 21.57 -10.76
N ILE A 66 16.01 20.91 -11.66
CA ILE A 66 15.52 19.77 -12.44
C ILE A 66 16.26 18.52 -11.98
N LEU A 67 15.50 17.52 -11.53
CA LEU A 67 16.04 16.26 -10.99
C LEU A 67 15.15 15.09 -11.41
N PRO A 68 15.65 13.82 -11.33
CA PRO A 68 14.82 12.66 -11.61
C PRO A 68 13.58 12.64 -10.73
N GLY A 69 12.48 12.12 -11.24
CA GLY A 69 11.24 11.94 -10.45
C GLY A 69 11.43 10.96 -9.30
N PHE A 70 10.69 11.16 -8.21
CA PHE A 70 10.72 10.27 -7.05
C PHE A 70 10.01 8.95 -7.36
N ILE A 71 10.43 7.88 -6.69
CA ILE A 71 9.88 6.54 -6.83
C ILE A 71 9.56 5.99 -5.44
N ASP A 72 8.37 5.47 -5.29
CA ASP A 72 8.00 4.66 -4.12
C ASP A 72 8.42 3.22 -4.35
N SER A 73 9.35 2.72 -3.54
CA SER A 73 9.93 1.40 -3.76
C SER A 73 9.10 0.24 -3.19
N HIS A 74 8.02 0.53 -2.46
CA HIS A 74 7.08 -0.46 -1.95
C HIS A 74 5.81 0.21 -1.44
N VAL A 75 4.66 -0.15 -2.02
CA VAL A 75 3.36 0.40 -1.63
C VAL A 75 2.22 -0.58 -1.86
N HIS A 76 1.27 -0.60 -0.91
CA HIS A 76 -0.06 -1.18 -1.07
C HIS A 76 -1.03 -0.06 -1.44
N ILE A 77 -1.35 0.07 -2.73
CA ILE A 77 -2.27 1.12 -3.21
C ILE A 77 -3.63 1.00 -2.54
N GLU A 78 -4.03 -0.21 -2.21
CA GLU A 78 -5.30 -0.55 -1.54
C GLU A 78 -5.45 0.18 -0.21
N SER A 79 -4.39 0.42 0.52
CA SER A 79 -4.41 1.18 1.79
C SER A 79 -4.83 2.63 1.60
N SER A 80 -4.66 3.18 0.40
CA SER A 80 -5.21 4.48 0.02
C SER A 80 -6.70 4.42 -0.37
N MET A 81 -7.31 3.24 -0.38
CA MET A 81 -8.73 2.97 -0.67
C MET A 81 -9.20 3.45 -2.04
N VAL A 82 -8.29 3.67 -2.98
CA VAL A 82 -8.58 4.11 -4.35
C VAL A 82 -7.90 3.21 -5.37
N LEU A 83 -8.33 3.35 -6.63
CA LEU A 83 -7.71 2.66 -7.76
C LEU A 83 -6.36 3.28 -8.13
N PRO A 84 -5.44 2.54 -8.77
CA PRO A 84 -4.14 3.03 -9.22
C PRO A 84 -4.18 4.34 -9.99
N ALA A 85 -5.17 4.54 -10.86
CA ALA A 85 -5.30 5.78 -11.61
C ALA A 85 -5.51 7.02 -10.71
N ALA A 86 -6.34 6.89 -9.67
CA ALA A 86 -6.58 7.98 -8.71
C ALA A 86 -5.35 8.20 -7.79
N PHE A 87 -4.67 7.13 -7.39
CA PHE A 87 -3.42 7.18 -6.65
C PHE A 87 -2.36 7.95 -7.42
N ALA A 88 -2.07 7.55 -8.67
CA ALA A 88 -1.07 8.19 -9.53
C ALA A 88 -1.30 9.69 -9.69
N HIS A 89 -2.55 10.09 -9.92
CA HIS A 89 -2.94 11.49 -10.06
C HIS A 89 -2.57 12.35 -8.83
N THR A 90 -2.60 11.74 -7.65
CA THR A 90 -2.22 12.44 -6.41
C THR A 90 -0.72 12.36 -6.17
N ALA A 91 -0.11 11.19 -6.31
CA ALA A 91 1.33 10.98 -6.10
C ALA A 91 2.18 11.84 -7.05
N ALA A 92 1.75 12.00 -8.31
CA ALA A 92 2.44 12.85 -9.28
C ALA A 92 2.50 14.34 -8.86
N LYS A 93 1.50 14.85 -8.13
CA LYS A 93 1.54 16.22 -7.59
C LYS A 93 2.65 16.43 -6.55
N HIS A 94 3.11 15.35 -5.97
CA HIS A 94 4.21 15.32 -4.99
C HIS A 94 5.56 14.93 -5.62
N GLY A 95 5.63 14.90 -6.97
CA GLY A 95 6.86 14.59 -7.69
C GLY A 95 7.18 13.10 -7.82
N THR A 96 6.27 12.21 -7.47
CA THR A 96 6.44 10.78 -7.68
C THR A 96 6.06 10.41 -9.11
N VAL A 97 6.96 9.75 -9.82
CA VAL A 97 6.77 9.33 -11.23
C VAL A 97 6.50 7.84 -11.36
N GLY A 98 6.80 7.06 -10.33
CA GLY A 98 6.60 5.62 -10.34
C GLY A 98 6.49 5.01 -8.95
N ALA A 99 5.93 3.81 -8.89
CA ALA A 99 5.77 3.04 -7.66
C ALA A 99 5.90 1.53 -7.91
N VAL A 100 6.55 0.83 -6.99
CA VAL A 100 6.59 -0.63 -6.92
C VAL A 100 5.43 -1.07 -6.04
N CYS A 101 4.45 -1.76 -6.64
CA CYS A 101 3.15 -2.00 -6.02
C CYS A 101 2.98 -3.48 -5.70
N ASP A 102 2.63 -3.80 -4.47
CA ASP A 102 2.20 -5.14 -4.08
C ASP A 102 0.68 -5.18 -3.91
N PRO A 103 -0.07 -5.76 -4.86
CA PRO A 103 -1.52 -5.86 -4.80
C PRO A 103 -2.00 -7.11 -4.05
N HIS A 104 -1.36 -7.50 -2.94
CA HIS A 104 -1.75 -8.72 -2.22
C HIS A 104 -3.09 -8.57 -1.49
N GLU A 105 -3.45 -7.37 -1.07
CA GLU A 105 -4.69 -7.11 -0.38
C GLU A 105 -5.90 -7.44 -1.24
N ILE A 106 -5.96 -6.89 -2.46
CA ILE A 106 -7.05 -7.23 -3.38
C ILE A 106 -6.95 -8.69 -3.87
N ALA A 107 -5.74 -9.24 -3.97
CA ALA A 107 -5.54 -10.63 -4.35
C ALA A 107 -6.09 -11.60 -3.28
N ASN A 108 -6.01 -11.28 -2.00
CA ASN A 108 -6.63 -12.05 -0.92
C ASN A 108 -8.16 -12.14 -1.06
N VAL A 109 -8.79 -11.14 -1.67
CA VAL A 109 -10.25 -11.09 -1.86
C VAL A 109 -10.69 -11.74 -3.17
N ILE A 110 -10.08 -11.37 -4.30
CA ILE A 110 -10.54 -11.78 -5.65
C ILE A 110 -9.44 -12.42 -6.51
N GLY A 111 -8.30 -12.75 -5.92
CA GLY A 111 -7.24 -13.52 -6.57
C GLY A 111 -6.56 -12.80 -7.73
N LYS A 112 -6.17 -13.58 -8.73
CA LYS A 112 -5.53 -13.11 -9.97
C LYS A 112 -6.32 -11.99 -10.65
N GLU A 113 -7.66 -12.07 -10.62
CA GLU A 113 -8.54 -11.03 -11.20
C GLU A 113 -8.33 -9.66 -10.53
N GLY A 114 -7.99 -9.65 -9.23
CA GLY A 114 -7.66 -8.43 -8.48
C GLY A 114 -6.37 -7.79 -8.98
N VAL A 115 -5.32 -8.58 -9.14
CA VAL A 115 -4.05 -8.12 -9.70
C VAL A 115 -4.26 -7.54 -11.11
N GLU A 116 -5.05 -8.23 -11.94
CA GLU A 116 -5.36 -7.76 -13.30
C GLU A 116 -6.17 -6.47 -13.30
N LEU A 117 -7.08 -6.29 -12.35
CA LEU A 117 -7.81 -5.03 -12.18
C LEU A 117 -6.87 -3.86 -11.90
N MET A 118 -5.93 -4.05 -10.96
CA MET A 118 -4.95 -3.02 -10.61
C MET A 118 -4.09 -2.65 -11.83
N ILE A 119 -3.58 -3.65 -12.56
CA ILE A 119 -2.80 -3.43 -13.79
C ILE A 119 -3.60 -2.66 -14.86
N ARG A 120 -4.86 -3.04 -15.09
CA ARG A 120 -5.70 -2.34 -16.09
C ARG A 120 -6.03 -0.91 -15.68
N SER A 121 -6.30 -0.66 -14.40
CA SER A 121 -6.49 0.70 -13.90
C SER A 121 -5.22 1.54 -14.06
N ALA A 122 -4.06 0.97 -13.76
CA ALA A 122 -2.76 1.60 -13.92
C ALA A 122 -2.48 2.01 -15.38
N ALA A 123 -2.88 1.20 -16.35
CA ALA A 123 -2.67 1.45 -17.77
C ALA A 123 -3.46 2.66 -18.32
N THR A 124 -4.40 3.22 -17.55
CA THR A 124 -5.23 4.36 -17.98
C THR A 124 -4.61 5.73 -17.73
N VAL A 125 -3.44 5.79 -17.08
CA VAL A 125 -2.77 7.05 -16.69
C VAL A 125 -1.28 7.01 -16.97
N PRO A 126 -0.64 8.14 -17.26
CA PRO A 126 0.80 8.23 -17.47
C PRO A 126 1.53 8.21 -16.12
N PHE A 127 1.80 7.01 -15.62
CA PHE A 127 2.55 6.80 -14.38
C PHE A 127 3.21 5.41 -14.44
N HIS A 128 4.42 5.28 -13.92
CA HIS A 128 5.16 4.02 -13.97
C HIS A 128 4.78 3.11 -12.80
N PHE A 129 3.85 2.20 -13.03
CA PHE A 129 3.51 1.16 -12.07
C PHE A 129 4.34 -0.10 -12.32
N ALA A 130 5.17 -0.45 -11.36
CA ALA A 130 5.91 -1.71 -11.34
C ALA A 130 5.18 -2.68 -10.40
N PHE A 131 4.36 -3.57 -10.93
CA PHE A 131 3.64 -4.52 -10.09
C PHE A 131 4.53 -5.66 -9.64
N GLY A 132 4.42 -6.03 -8.36
CA GLY A 132 4.85 -7.29 -7.82
C GLY A 132 3.74 -8.34 -7.95
N VAL A 133 4.10 -9.60 -8.06
CA VAL A 133 3.15 -10.71 -7.87
C VAL A 133 3.05 -11.02 -6.40
N PRO A 134 1.86 -10.98 -5.79
CA PRO A 134 1.70 -11.36 -4.39
C PRO A 134 2.25 -12.76 -4.08
N SER A 135 3.14 -12.85 -3.12
CA SER A 135 3.82 -14.10 -2.74
C SER A 135 3.00 -14.95 -1.76
N CYS A 136 2.24 -14.29 -0.88
CA CYS A 136 1.58 -14.88 0.27
C CYS A 136 0.06 -14.61 0.24
N VAL A 137 -0.65 -15.30 -0.65
CA VAL A 137 -2.13 -15.27 -0.74
C VAL A 137 -2.63 -16.72 -0.66
N PRO A 138 -3.23 -17.11 0.46
CA PRO A 138 -3.38 -16.38 1.72
C PRO A 138 -2.08 -16.20 2.52
N SER A 139 -2.08 -15.29 3.49
CA SER A 139 -0.93 -15.05 4.38
C SER A 139 -0.71 -16.18 5.39
N CYS A 140 -1.75 -16.93 5.72
CA CYS A 140 -1.68 -18.07 6.63
C CYS A 140 -2.54 -19.25 6.15
N ASP A 141 -2.42 -20.37 6.87
CA ASP A 141 -3.17 -21.60 6.56
C ASP A 141 -4.69 -21.34 6.60
N PRO A 142 -5.46 -21.80 5.58
CA PRO A 142 -6.91 -21.73 5.57
C PRO A 142 -7.61 -22.40 6.77
N ALA A 143 -6.91 -23.22 7.55
CA ALA A 143 -7.41 -23.73 8.83
C ALA A 143 -7.52 -22.65 9.91
N ILE A 144 -6.74 -21.56 9.81
CA ILE A 144 -6.67 -20.49 10.81
C ILE A 144 -7.63 -19.36 10.49
N GLU A 145 -7.73 -18.96 9.22
CA GLU A 145 -8.65 -17.92 8.75
C GLU A 145 -9.18 -18.23 7.36
N THR A 146 -10.30 -17.61 6.99
CA THR A 146 -10.89 -17.76 5.67
C THR A 146 -10.59 -16.53 4.82
N ASN A 147 -9.95 -16.76 3.69
CA ASN A 147 -9.71 -15.77 2.65
C ASN A 147 -10.68 -15.92 1.47
N GLY A 148 -10.76 -14.87 0.65
CA GLY A 148 -11.57 -14.89 -0.55
C GLY A 148 -10.98 -15.73 -1.68
N ASN A 149 -9.64 -15.82 -1.72
CA ASN A 149 -8.91 -16.48 -2.82
C ASN A 149 -7.53 -16.97 -2.41
N SER A 150 -6.81 -17.59 -3.35
CA SER A 150 -5.43 -18.04 -3.18
C SER A 150 -4.63 -17.90 -4.48
N LEU A 151 -3.31 -17.73 -4.36
CA LEU A 151 -2.35 -17.75 -5.46
C LEU A 151 -1.30 -18.83 -5.19
N ASP A 152 -1.39 -19.93 -5.89
CA ASP A 152 -0.35 -21.00 -5.84
C ASP A 152 0.85 -20.64 -6.72
N SER A 153 1.90 -21.46 -6.65
CA SER A 153 3.14 -21.26 -7.40
C SER A 153 2.93 -21.27 -8.93
N GLN A 154 1.88 -21.95 -9.43
CA GLN A 154 1.53 -21.92 -10.84
C GLN A 154 0.93 -20.58 -11.24
N ALA A 155 -0.02 -20.05 -10.46
CA ALA A 155 -0.60 -18.74 -10.68
C ALA A 155 0.46 -17.61 -10.58
N VAL A 156 1.37 -17.72 -9.61
CA VAL A 156 2.52 -16.82 -9.47
C VAL A 156 3.41 -16.87 -10.70
N ARG A 157 3.78 -18.06 -11.18
CA ARG A 157 4.59 -18.26 -12.39
C ARG A 157 3.94 -17.61 -13.63
N GLU A 158 2.62 -17.75 -13.78
CA GLU A 158 1.88 -17.14 -14.90
C GLU A 158 1.89 -15.60 -14.83
N LEU A 159 1.65 -15.03 -13.64
CA LEU A 159 1.67 -13.59 -13.45
C LEU A 159 3.07 -12.99 -13.65
N LEU A 160 4.13 -13.70 -13.24
CA LEU A 160 5.52 -13.27 -13.45
C LEU A 160 5.90 -13.12 -14.93
N GLN A 161 5.18 -13.73 -15.87
CA GLN A 161 5.43 -13.58 -17.31
C GLN A 161 4.90 -12.25 -17.88
N ARG A 162 4.11 -11.51 -17.12
CA ARG A 162 3.56 -10.24 -17.59
C ARG A 162 4.63 -9.16 -17.64
N LYS A 163 4.52 -8.27 -18.63
CA LYS A 163 5.46 -7.14 -18.82
C LYS A 163 5.31 -6.05 -17.74
N GLU A 164 4.12 -5.93 -17.15
CA GLU A 164 3.81 -4.99 -16.10
C GLU A 164 4.30 -5.44 -14.71
N VAL A 165 4.79 -6.67 -14.60
CA VAL A 165 5.28 -7.27 -13.36
C VAL A 165 6.80 -7.19 -13.32
N TYR A 166 7.35 -6.72 -12.20
CA TYR A 166 8.77 -6.45 -12.03
C TYR A 166 9.42 -7.25 -10.91
N CYS A 167 8.66 -7.77 -9.97
CA CYS A 167 9.18 -8.56 -8.84
C CYS A 167 8.17 -9.64 -8.39
N LEU A 168 8.63 -10.58 -7.58
CA LEU A 168 7.78 -11.28 -6.63
C LEU A 168 7.68 -10.37 -5.40
N ALA A 169 6.46 -9.99 -5.04
CA ALA A 169 6.20 -9.07 -3.95
C ALA A 169 6.57 -9.68 -2.59
N GLU A 170 6.45 -8.90 -1.55
CA GLU A 170 6.97 -9.19 -0.21
C GLU A 170 6.72 -10.64 0.26
N MET A 171 7.82 -11.31 0.61
CA MET A 171 7.80 -12.68 1.10
C MET A 171 7.55 -12.72 2.61
N MET A 172 6.28 -12.50 3.00
CA MET A 172 5.84 -12.49 4.41
C MET A 172 6.00 -13.85 5.10
N ASN A 173 5.93 -14.96 4.33
CA ASN A 173 6.11 -16.30 4.89
C ASN A 173 7.60 -16.63 5.07
N TYR A 174 8.33 -15.77 5.82
CA TYR A 174 9.74 -16.03 6.15
C TYR A 174 9.92 -17.35 6.93
N PRO A 175 8.99 -17.81 7.81
CA PRO A 175 9.13 -19.12 8.41
C PRO A 175 9.14 -20.25 7.38
N GLY A 176 8.30 -20.16 6.35
CA GLY A 176 8.29 -21.12 5.24
C GLY A 176 9.61 -21.12 4.46
N VAL A 177 10.20 -19.94 4.21
CA VAL A 177 11.53 -19.83 3.59
C VAL A 177 12.59 -20.51 4.44
N LEU A 178 12.63 -20.21 5.74
CA LEU A 178 13.63 -20.75 6.67
C LEU A 178 13.49 -22.26 6.88
N ASN A 179 12.28 -22.82 6.78
CA ASN A 179 12.00 -24.24 6.91
C ASN A 179 12.03 -25.00 5.55
N GLY A 180 12.21 -24.29 4.45
CA GLY A 180 12.26 -24.88 3.11
C GLY A 180 10.91 -25.40 2.62
N ASP A 181 9.82 -24.68 2.94
CA ASP A 181 8.49 -25.02 2.44
C ASP A 181 8.47 -25.08 0.91
N GLU A 182 8.02 -26.22 0.36
CA GLU A 182 8.12 -26.48 -1.08
C GLU A 182 7.34 -25.47 -1.92
N GLU A 183 6.16 -25.04 -1.46
CA GLU A 183 5.33 -24.09 -2.22
C GLU A 183 5.93 -22.69 -2.21
N VAL A 184 6.45 -22.26 -1.06
CA VAL A 184 7.19 -20.98 -0.93
C VAL A 184 8.42 -21.00 -1.82
N MET A 185 9.22 -22.06 -1.75
CA MET A 185 10.45 -22.19 -2.56
C MET A 185 10.17 -22.25 -4.06
N ARG A 186 9.05 -22.88 -4.49
CA ARG A 186 8.62 -22.85 -5.90
C ARG A 186 8.27 -21.46 -6.40
N LYS A 187 7.64 -20.61 -5.56
CA LYS A 187 7.33 -19.22 -5.91
C LYS A 187 8.61 -18.39 -6.07
N ILE A 188 9.56 -18.52 -5.15
CA ILE A 188 10.87 -17.86 -5.22
C ILE A 188 11.62 -18.31 -6.49
N ALA A 189 11.68 -19.61 -6.74
CA ALA A 189 12.33 -20.16 -7.94
C ALA A 189 11.69 -19.62 -9.24
N ALA A 190 10.37 -19.48 -9.27
CA ALA A 190 9.67 -18.90 -10.43
C ALA A 190 10.08 -17.45 -10.70
N ALA A 191 10.30 -16.64 -9.67
CA ALA A 191 10.79 -15.26 -9.83
C ALA A 191 12.25 -15.24 -10.32
N GLN A 192 13.10 -16.09 -9.76
CA GLN A 192 14.49 -16.24 -10.19
C GLN A 192 14.61 -16.70 -11.66
N GLU A 193 13.79 -17.68 -12.08
CA GLU A 193 13.72 -18.13 -13.48
C GLU A 193 13.23 -17.02 -14.43
N ALA A 194 12.36 -16.13 -13.95
CA ALA A 194 11.89 -14.98 -14.70
C ALA A 194 12.90 -13.80 -14.68
N GLY A 195 14.02 -13.92 -13.96
CA GLY A 195 15.03 -12.87 -13.81
C GLY A 195 14.53 -11.65 -13.02
N LYS A 196 13.55 -11.85 -12.11
CA LYS A 196 12.92 -10.79 -11.34
C LYS A 196 13.32 -10.88 -9.87
N PRO A 197 13.57 -9.76 -9.17
CA PRO A 197 13.87 -9.74 -7.75
C PRO A 197 12.70 -10.28 -6.91
N VAL A 198 13.03 -10.71 -5.69
CA VAL A 198 12.07 -11.11 -4.68
C VAL A 198 12.16 -10.11 -3.54
N ASP A 199 11.04 -9.48 -3.21
CA ASP A 199 10.95 -8.57 -2.09
C ASP A 199 10.75 -9.32 -0.78
N GLY A 200 11.22 -8.71 0.31
CA GLY A 200 11.19 -9.31 1.63
C GLY A 200 10.31 -8.56 2.62
N HIS A 201 9.87 -9.33 3.61
CA HIS A 201 9.13 -8.89 4.78
C HIS A 201 9.51 -9.83 5.93
N ALA A 202 10.46 -9.44 6.76
CA ALA A 202 11.01 -10.36 7.75
C ALA A 202 11.26 -9.65 9.11
N PRO A 203 10.20 -9.23 9.82
CA PRO A 203 10.32 -8.52 11.08
C PRO A 203 11.03 -9.38 12.14
N GLY A 204 12.09 -8.83 12.76
CA GLY A 204 12.83 -9.48 13.83
C GLY A 204 13.70 -10.67 13.40
N VAL A 205 13.85 -10.94 12.11
CA VAL A 205 14.74 -11.98 11.59
C VAL A 205 16.18 -11.46 11.59
N VAL A 206 17.05 -12.08 12.38
CA VAL A 206 18.45 -11.64 12.60
C VAL A 206 19.43 -12.82 12.51
N GLY A 207 20.73 -12.52 12.52
CA GLY A 207 21.79 -13.53 12.59
C GLY A 207 21.78 -14.51 11.42
N GLU A 208 21.94 -15.81 11.71
CA GLU A 208 21.97 -16.86 10.67
C GLU A 208 20.64 -16.98 9.91
N GLU A 209 19.52 -16.69 10.53
CA GLU A 209 18.21 -16.73 9.87
C GLU A 209 18.12 -15.64 8.81
N ARG A 210 18.60 -14.43 9.09
CA ARG A 210 18.70 -13.35 8.09
C ARG A 210 19.56 -13.75 6.90
N ILE A 211 20.70 -14.38 7.16
CA ILE A 211 21.60 -14.85 6.09
C ILE A 211 20.91 -15.92 5.23
N ARG A 212 20.21 -16.89 5.85
CA ARG A 212 19.46 -17.93 5.12
C ARG A 212 18.31 -17.35 4.31
N TYR A 213 17.59 -16.36 4.87
CA TYR A 213 16.51 -15.69 4.20
C TYR A 213 17.02 -14.95 2.94
N ALA A 214 18.08 -14.17 3.05
CA ALA A 214 18.72 -13.53 1.91
C ALA A 214 19.28 -14.54 0.90
N ALA A 215 19.91 -15.62 1.36
CA ALA A 215 20.47 -16.68 0.50
C ALA A 215 19.42 -17.45 -0.30
N ALA A 216 18.15 -17.45 0.13
CA ALA A 216 17.03 -17.98 -0.64
C ALA A 216 16.70 -17.13 -1.87
N GLY A 217 17.27 -15.90 -1.97
CA GLY A 217 17.11 -14.99 -3.10
C GLY A 217 16.26 -13.76 -2.81
N ILE A 218 15.88 -13.54 -1.55
CA ILE A 218 15.16 -12.34 -1.14
C ILE A 218 16.14 -11.16 -1.09
N SER A 219 15.78 -10.05 -1.72
CA SER A 219 16.71 -8.97 -2.05
C SER A 219 16.41 -7.63 -1.36
N THR A 220 15.26 -7.49 -0.70
CA THR A 220 14.85 -6.26 0.03
C THR A 220 14.31 -6.59 1.41
N ASP A 221 14.21 -5.59 2.30
CA ASP A 221 13.41 -5.66 3.52
C ASP A 221 13.00 -4.25 3.98
N HIS A 222 11.72 -4.06 4.28
CA HIS A 222 11.15 -2.81 4.82
C HIS A 222 10.78 -2.93 6.31
N GLU A 223 10.96 -4.11 6.91
CA GLU A 223 10.57 -4.41 8.29
C GLU A 223 11.68 -4.16 9.33
N CYS A 224 12.90 -3.85 8.90
CA CYS A 224 13.97 -3.53 9.84
C CYS A 224 13.55 -2.41 10.80
N SER A 225 13.66 -2.64 12.09
CA SER A 225 13.20 -1.74 13.15
C SER A 225 14.30 -0.86 13.75
N ASP A 226 15.55 -1.30 13.64
CA ASP A 226 16.75 -0.59 14.13
C ASP A 226 17.95 -0.73 13.18
N LEU A 227 19.00 0.06 13.49
CA LEU A 227 20.21 0.13 12.66
C LEU A 227 20.99 -1.19 12.60
N ASP A 228 21.01 -1.96 13.68
CA ASP A 228 21.81 -3.19 13.72
C ASP A 228 21.13 -4.28 12.86
N GLU A 229 19.82 -4.36 12.92
CA GLU A 229 19.02 -5.22 12.03
C GLU A 229 19.21 -4.83 10.56
N ALA A 230 19.11 -3.53 10.26
CA ALA A 230 19.26 -3.03 8.89
C ALA A 230 20.69 -3.20 8.35
N ARG A 231 21.72 -2.97 9.17
CA ARG A 231 23.12 -3.24 8.78
C ARG A 231 23.37 -4.72 8.53
N ALA A 232 22.75 -5.61 9.32
CA ALA A 232 22.82 -7.04 9.10
C ALA A 232 22.14 -7.45 7.77
N ALA A 233 21.01 -6.86 7.43
CA ALA A 233 20.35 -7.08 6.14
C ALA A 233 21.24 -6.61 4.96
N ILE A 234 21.85 -5.43 5.07
CA ILE A 234 22.80 -4.92 4.07
C ILE A 234 24.03 -5.84 3.93
N ALA A 235 24.57 -6.31 5.05
CA ALA A 235 25.71 -7.23 5.07
C ALA A 235 25.36 -8.59 4.43
N ALA A 236 24.11 -9.04 4.53
CA ALA A 236 23.59 -10.22 3.86
C ALA A 236 23.31 -9.99 2.34
N GLY A 237 23.54 -8.77 1.83
CA GLY A 237 23.39 -8.43 0.41
C GLY A 237 22.07 -7.76 0.04
N MET A 238 21.15 -7.59 0.98
CA MET A 238 19.83 -7.01 0.76
C MET A 238 19.87 -5.48 0.62
N MET A 239 18.82 -4.93 0.02
CA MET A 239 18.49 -3.51 0.11
C MET A 239 17.56 -3.28 1.30
N VAL A 240 17.68 -2.14 1.96
CA VAL A 240 16.79 -1.74 3.05
C VAL A 240 15.85 -0.65 2.56
N GLN A 241 14.55 -0.82 2.78
CA GLN A 241 13.54 0.16 2.44
C GLN A 241 13.15 0.93 3.70
N ILE A 242 13.46 2.23 3.71
CA ILE A 242 13.10 3.16 4.79
C ILE A 242 11.67 3.61 4.53
N ARG A 243 10.75 3.25 5.45
CA ARG A 243 9.32 3.49 5.27
C ARG A 243 8.76 4.56 6.21
N GLU A 244 7.80 5.31 5.68
CA GLU A 244 6.95 6.26 6.41
C GLU A 244 5.49 6.11 5.97
N GLY A 245 4.89 4.97 6.33
CA GLY A 245 3.48 4.70 6.11
C GLY A 245 2.57 5.42 7.11
N SER A 246 1.28 5.13 7.04
CA SER A 246 0.29 5.66 8.00
C SER A 246 0.35 4.93 9.33
N ALA A 247 0.72 3.65 9.33
CA ALA A 247 0.81 2.80 10.51
C ALA A 247 2.25 2.53 10.93
N ALA A 248 3.06 2.03 10.01
CA ALA A 248 4.41 1.58 10.30
C ALA A 248 5.44 2.60 9.79
N LYS A 249 6.41 2.93 10.65
CA LYS A 249 7.41 3.96 10.41
C LYS A 249 8.74 3.56 11.00
N ASN A 250 9.77 3.53 10.19
CA ASN A 250 11.12 3.22 10.66
C ASN A 250 12.18 4.28 10.29
N TYR A 251 11.78 5.38 9.64
CA TYR A 251 12.70 6.44 9.25
C TYR A 251 13.52 6.95 10.42
N ALA A 252 12.90 7.20 11.59
CA ALA A 252 13.62 7.75 12.75
C ALA A 252 14.78 6.86 13.20
N SER A 253 14.62 5.53 13.10
CA SER A 253 15.66 4.56 13.43
C SER A 253 16.69 4.39 12.32
N LEU A 254 16.27 4.42 11.04
CA LEU A 254 17.10 4.00 9.92
C LEU A 254 17.70 5.15 9.11
N ALA A 255 17.33 6.39 9.36
CA ALA A 255 17.83 7.57 8.64
C ALA A 255 19.36 7.66 8.53
N PRO A 256 20.19 7.26 9.53
CA PRO A 256 21.64 7.27 9.37
C PRO A 256 22.17 6.49 8.16
N LEU A 257 21.45 5.46 7.70
CA LEU A 257 21.82 4.67 6.52
C LEU A 257 21.84 5.49 5.23
N ILE A 258 21.11 6.61 5.16
CA ILE A 258 21.10 7.52 4.01
C ILE A 258 22.54 8.00 3.70
N ALA A 259 23.34 8.28 4.74
CA ALA A 259 24.73 8.69 4.58
C ALA A 259 25.71 7.51 4.66
N GLU A 260 25.44 6.50 5.52
CA GLU A 260 26.33 5.37 5.73
C GLU A 260 26.37 4.41 4.54
N ALA A 261 25.23 4.17 3.91
CA ALA A 261 25.06 3.20 2.84
C ALA A 261 24.07 3.70 1.75
N PRO A 262 24.31 4.88 1.13
CA PRO A 262 23.36 5.52 0.21
C PRO A 262 22.95 4.62 -0.96
N ASN A 263 23.80 3.71 -1.40
CA ASN A 263 23.53 2.78 -2.51
C ASN A 263 22.79 1.50 -2.05
N LYS A 264 22.39 1.40 -0.78
CA LYS A 264 21.75 0.23 -0.19
C LYS A 264 20.40 0.52 0.45
N VAL A 265 19.92 1.76 0.32
CA VAL A 265 18.63 2.16 0.88
C VAL A 265 17.69 2.68 -0.20
N MET A 266 16.40 2.47 0.00
CA MET A 266 15.31 3.00 -0.83
C MET A 266 14.25 3.63 0.08
N PHE A 267 13.43 4.54 -0.44
CA PHE A 267 12.29 5.11 0.27
C PHE A 267 11.00 4.44 -0.16
N CYS A 268 10.11 4.19 0.80
CA CYS A 268 8.78 3.64 0.52
C CYS A 268 7.72 4.19 1.47
N THR A 269 6.45 4.03 1.10
CA THR A 269 5.32 4.41 1.94
C THR A 269 4.63 3.21 2.59
N ASP A 270 4.74 2.01 2.01
CA ASP A 270 4.03 0.83 2.49
C ASP A 270 2.50 1.10 2.54
N ASP A 271 1.86 0.96 3.69
CA ASP A 271 0.46 1.32 3.90
C ASP A 271 0.27 2.83 4.05
N SER A 272 -0.28 3.49 3.04
CA SER A 272 -0.55 4.94 3.07
C SER A 272 -2.03 5.24 2.92
N HIS A 273 -2.61 5.84 3.96
CA HIS A 273 -4.01 6.27 3.96
C HIS A 273 -4.25 7.43 2.98
N PRO A 274 -5.48 7.60 2.48
CA PRO A 274 -5.79 8.65 1.50
C PRO A 274 -5.55 10.06 2.05
N THR A 275 -5.66 10.26 3.37
CA THR A 275 -5.37 11.54 4.02
C THR A 275 -3.89 11.89 3.97
N ASP A 276 -3.02 10.90 4.19
CA ASP A 276 -1.57 11.10 4.18
C ASP A 276 -1.05 11.30 2.76
N LEU A 277 -1.60 10.55 1.80
CA LEU A 277 -1.29 10.71 0.38
C LEU A 277 -1.65 12.10 -0.17
N LEU A 278 -2.71 12.73 0.34
CA LEU A 278 -3.03 14.12 -0.01
C LEU A 278 -2.03 15.14 0.52
N GLU A 279 -1.43 14.87 1.68
CA GLU A 279 -0.47 15.77 2.32
C GLU A 279 0.93 15.66 1.71
N GLY A 280 1.27 14.51 1.14
CA GLY A 280 2.55 14.25 0.52
C GLY A 280 2.77 12.75 0.28
N HIS A 281 3.82 12.43 -0.44
CA HIS A 281 4.22 11.06 -0.77
C HIS A 281 5.72 10.88 -0.47
N ILE A 282 6.52 10.41 -1.41
CA ILE A 282 7.98 10.29 -1.22
C ILE A 282 8.66 11.65 -0.93
N ASP A 283 8.08 12.76 -1.40
CA ASP A 283 8.57 14.10 -1.07
C ASP A 283 8.59 14.40 0.45
N ARG A 284 7.73 13.75 1.26
CA ARG A 284 7.76 13.87 2.73
C ARG A 284 9.04 13.30 3.31
N LEU A 285 9.47 12.12 2.84
CA LEU A 285 10.74 11.50 3.23
C LEU A 285 11.93 12.36 2.80
N VAL A 286 11.89 12.87 1.56
CA VAL A 286 12.93 13.78 1.03
C VAL A 286 13.04 15.05 1.88
N ARG A 287 11.92 15.72 2.19
CA ARG A 287 11.88 16.93 3.03
C ARG A 287 12.42 16.66 4.43
N ARG A 288 12.04 15.52 5.00
CA ARG A 288 12.51 15.11 6.33
C ARG A 288 14.01 14.87 6.32
N ALA A 289 14.52 14.15 5.34
CA ALA A 289 15.96 13.90 5.21
C ALA A 289 16.78 15.20 5.02
N LEU A 290 16.25 16.15 4.25
CA LEU A 290 16.86 17.49 4.14
C LEU A 290 16.85 18.27 5.46
N THR A 291 15.76 18.17 6.22
CA THR A 291 15.63 18.81 7.54
C THR A 291 16.63 18.23 8.52
N ASP A 292 16.88 16.93 8.45
CA ASP A 292 17.87 16.22 9.26
C ASP A 292 19.32 16.45 8.77
N GLY A 293 19.51 17.15 7.64
CA GLY A 293 20.82 17.58 7.14
C GLY A 293 21.52 16.63 6.17
N TYR A 294 20.83 15.60 5.67
CA TYR A 294 21.39 14.70 4.65
C TYR A 294 21.58 15.42 3.31
N GLN A 295 22.56 14.96 2.53
CA GLN A 295 22.91 15.56 1.25
C GLN A 295 21.97 15.11 0.14
N TRP A 296 21.60 16.02 -0.77
CA TRP A 296 20.73 15.72 -1.91
C TRP A 296 21.16 14.50 -2.70
N MET A 297 22.46 14.35 -2.98
CA MET A 297 22.97 13.24 -3.78
C MET A 297 22.73 11.89 -3.11
N ASP A 298 22.80 11.81 -1.79
CA ASP A 298 22.52 10.57 -1.04
C ASP A 298 21.02 10.32 -0.93
N ILE A 299 20.23 11.38 -0.70
CA ILE A 299 18.76 11.30 -0.69
C ILE A 299 18.22 10.79 -2.03
N LEU A 300 18.74 11.30 -3.15
CA LEU A 300 18.31 10.90 -4.48
C LEU A 300 18.76 9.48 -4.86
N GLN A 301 19.79 8.92 -4.24
CA GLN A 301 20.06 7.48 -4.36
C GLN A 301 18.84 6.70 -3.86
N ALA A 302 18.32 7.02 -2.67
CA ALA A 302 17.19 6.32 -2.06
C ALA A 302 15.85 6.61 -2.76
N ALA A 303 15.63 7.86 -3.19
CA ALA A 303 14.35 8.30 -3.74
C ALA A 303 14.17 8.02 -5.25
N CYS A 304 15.27 7.81 -6.00
CA CYS A 304 15.24 7.68 -7.46
C CYS A 304 16.13 6.54 -7.97
N VAL A 305 17.45 6.61 -7.71
CA VAL A 305 18.45 5.79 -8.42
C VAL A 305 18.35 4.31 -8.04
N ASN A 306 18.30 4.03 -6.74
CA ASN A 306 18.31 2.65 -6.26
C ASN A 306 17.04 1.87 -6.65
N PRO A 307 15.81 2.43 -6.56
CA PRO A 307 14.62 1.74 -7.04
C PRO A 307 14.70 1.39 -8.53
N VAL A 308 15.13 2.34 -9.39
CA VAL A 308 15.28 2.10 -10.83
C VAL A 308 16.24 0.95 -11.10
N ARG A 309 17.41 0.97 -10.45
CA ARG A 309 18.45 -0.04 -10.66
C ARG A 309 18.09 -1.41 -10.11
N HIS A 310 17.48 -1.43 -8.93
CA HIS A 310 17.12 -2.68 -8.25
C HIS A 310 16.04 -3.47 -8.98
N TYR A 311 14.98 -2.77 -9.41
CA TYR A 311 13.85 -3.38 -10.10
C TYR A 311 13.96 -3.32 -11.62
N HIS A 312 15.04 -2.76 -12.17
CA HIS A 312 15.23 -2.56 -13.63
C HIS A 312 14.06 -1.79 -14.25
N LEU A 313 13.63 -0.71 -13.60
CA LEU A 313 12.48 0.07 -14.06
C LEU A 313 12.81 0.87 -15.33
N PRO A 314 11.87 0.98 -16.27
CA PRO A 314 12.03 1.79 -17.48
C PRO A 314 11.78 3.29 -17.19
N ILE A 315 12.37 3.82 -16.13
CA ILE A 315 12.23 5.20 -15.66
C ILE A 315 13.54 5.93 -15.84
N GLY A 316 13.48 7.14 -16.40
CA GLY A 316 14.66 7.95 -16.65
C GLY A 316 15.32 8.48 -15.36
N LEU A 317 16.64 8.49 -15.36
CA LEU A 317 17.48 9.06 -14.30
C LEU A 317 18.19 10.35 -14.74
N LEU A 318 17.55 11.06 -15.67
CA LEU A 318 18.05 12.33 -16.20
C LEU A 318 19.37 12.19 -16.97
N GLN A 319 19.50 11.12 -17.78
CA GLN A 319 20.64 10.91 -18.66
C GLN A 319 20.21 11.05 -20.13
N GLN A 320 21.17 11.34 -21.00
CA GLN A 320 20.90 11.34 -22.45
C GLN A 320 20.49 9.94 -22.92
N GLY A 321 19.37 9.85 -23.62
CA GLY A 321 18.76 8.59 -24.05
C GLY A 321 17.71 8.02 -23.11
N ASP A 322 17.59 8.58 -21.90
CA ASP A 322 16.56 8.17 -20.94
C ASP A 322 15.17 8.68 -21.34
N PRO A 323 14.10 7.99 -20.90
CA PRO A 323 12.77 8.59 -20.83
C PRO A 323 12.79 9.91 -20.05
N ALA A 324 11.96 10.87 -20.45
CA ALA A 324 11.91 12.19 -19.82
C ALA A 324 11.06 12.18 -18.53
N ASP A 325 11.53 11.42 -17.53
CA ASP A 325 10.91 11.29 -16.21
C ASP A 325 11.65 12.20 -15.22
N PHE A 326 11.17 13.41 -15.02
CA PHE A 326 11.83 14.37 -14.15
C PHE A 326 10.83 15.29 -13.44
N ILE A 327 11.31 15.94 -12.40
CA ILE A 327 10.54 16.97 -11.68
C ILE A 327 11.29 18.29 -11.68
N CYS A 328 10.51 19.39 -11.61
CA CYS A 328 11.03 20.73 -11.40
C CYS A 328 10.66 21.20 -10.00
N LEU A 329 11.66 21.58 -9.20
CA LEU A 329 11.49 22.11 -7.86
C LEU A 329 11.78 23.63 -7.82
N SER A 330 11.09 24.34 -6.91
CA SER A 330 11.32 25.78 -6.69
C SER A 330 12.71 26.09 -6.14
N ASP A 331 13.24 25.20 -5.30
CA ASP A 331 14.51 25.33 -4.58
C ASP A 331 14.94 23.97 -4.02
N LEU A 332 16.11 23.91 -3.35
CA LEU A 332 16.62 22.69 -2.73
C LEU A 332 16.53 22.71 -1.19
N THR A 333 15.69 23.56 -0.60
CA THR A 333 15.42 23.58 0.85
C THR A 333 14.34 22.55 1.22
N PRO A 334 14.17 22.21 2.50
CA PRO A 334 13.05 21.35 2.93
C PRO A 334 11.65 21.92 2.57
N ALA A 335 11.56 23.22 2.28
CA ALA A 335 10.31 23.89 1.90
C ALA A 335 10.04 23.90 0.39
N PHE A 336 10.84 23.22 -0.42
CA PHE A 336 10.69 23.18 -1.88
C PHE A 336 9.24 22.90 -2.30
N LYS A 337 8.87 23.39 -3.47
CA LYS A 337 7.59 23.08 -4.11
C LYS A 337 7.86 22.29 -5.39
N VAL A 338 7.10 21.23 -5.59
CA VAL A 338 7.04 20.55 -6.90
C VAL A 338 6.26 21.44 -7.83
N MET A 339 6.93 22.00 -8.83
CA MET A 339 6.36 22.93 -9.81
C MET A 339 5.84 22.20 -11.05
N GLU A 340 6.53 21.14 -11.44
CA GLU A 340 6.18 20.32 -12.60
C GLU A 340 6.65 18.88 -12.32
N THR A 341 5.83 17.91 -12.74
CA THR A 341 6.21 16.50 -12.81
C THR A 341 6.03 16.04 -14.26
N MET A 342 7.10 15.63 -14.88
CA MET A 342 7.12 15.10 -16.23
C MET A 342 7.26 13.59 -16.16
N ILE A 343 6.38 12.87 -16.86
CA ILE A 343 6.40 11.42 -16.96
C ILE A 343 6.33 11.06 -18.46
N ALA A 344 7.37 10.41 -18.96
CA ALA A 344 7.40 9.96 -20.32
C ALA A 344 6.38 8.85 -20.53
N THR A 345 5.38 9.10 -21.34
CA THR A 345 4.50 8.03 -21.82
C THR A 345 5.22 7.31 -22.95
N ALA A 346 5.44 6.02 -22.83
CA ALA A 346 5.80 5.20 -23.97
C ALA A 346 4.70 5.40 -25.03
N SER A 347 5.02 6.12 -26.10
CA SER A 347 4.20 6.09 -27.29
C SER A 347 4.09 4.64 -27.68
N SER A 348 2.91 4.06 -27.67
CA SER A 348 2.64 2.77 -28.30
C SER A 348 2.88 2.99 -29.82
N CYS A 349 4.12 2.92 -30.25
CA CYS A 349 4.48 2.79 -31.65
C CYS A 349 4.14 1.37 -32.08
N ASP A 350 2.86 1.10 -32.25
CA ASP A 350 2.30 0.10 -33.14
C ASP A 350 0.78 0.34 -33.24
N SER A 351 0.40 1.37 -33.99
CA SER A 351 -0.94 1.46 -34.54
C SER A 351 -0.90 2.22 -35.85
N SER A 352 -0.50 1.53 -36.92
CA SER A 352 -1.16 1.73 -38.20
C SER A 352 -2.58 1.25 -38.02
N GLU A 353 -3.49 2.18 -37.88
CA GLU A 353 -4.91 2.19 -38.27
C GLU A 353 -5.84 2.79 -37.22
N SER A 354 -6.61 3.74 -37.72
CA SER A 354 -7.82 4.34 -37.16
C SER A 354 -7.70 5.43 -36.10
N SER A 355 -7.76 6.67 -36.56
CA SER A 355 -8.32 7.81 -35.85
C SER A 355 -9.81 7.57 -35.54
N GLY A 356 -10.12 6.85 -34.48
CA GLY A 356 -11.47 6.61 -33.98
C GLY A 356 -11.45 6.72 -32.46
N SER A 357 -12.31 7.57 -31.92
CA SER A 357 -12.52 7.86 -30.49
C SER A 357 -12.32 6.66 -29.57
N CYS A 358 -11.16 6.55 -28.95
CA CYS A 358 -10.77 5.54 -27.96
C CYS A 358 -11.52 5.65 -26.61
N ASP A 359 -12.53 6.50 -26.54
CA ASP A 359 -13.09 7.04 -25.31
C ASP A 359 -14.32 6.31 -24.76
N SER A 360 -14.96 5.41 -25.51
CA SER A 360 -16.22 4.78 -25.09
C SER A 360 -16.12 3.30 -24.71
N GLU A 361 -15.27 2.52 -25.37
CA GLU A 361 -15.16 1.08 -25.14
C GLU A 361 -14.33 0.75 -23.89
N ASP A 362 -13.19 1.38 -23.69
CA ASP A 362 -12.34 1.16 -22.49
C ASP A 362 -13.04 1.59 -21.20
N SER A 363 -13.78 2.70 -21.24
CA SER A 363 -14.53 3.18 -20.06
C SER A 363 -15.72 2.27 -19.75
N GLU A 364 -16.34 1.64 -20.76
CA GLU A 364 -17.46 0.72 -20.55
C GLU A 364 -16.97 -0.68 -20.14
N GLU A 365 -15.83 -1.14 -20.65
CA GLU A 365 -15.17 -2.37 -20.22
C GLU A 365 -14.72 -2.27 -18.76
N MET A 366 -14.07 -1.17 -18.35
CA MET A 366 -13.72 -0.91 -16.95
C MET A 366 -14.96 -0.88 -16.05
N ARG A 367 -16.07 -0.25 -16.49
CA ARG A 367 -17.35 -0.27 -15.75
C ARG A 367 -17.93 -1.68 -15.63
N ARG A 368 -17.85 -2.49 -16.68
CA ARG A 368 -18.31 -3.89 -16.64
C ARG A 368 -17.44 -4.72 -15.69
N MET A 369 -16.13 -4.47 -15.70
CA MET A 369 -15.18 -5.11 -14.80
C MET A 369 -15.44 -4.71 -13.35
N TYR A 370 -15.61 -3.43 -13.04
CA TYR A 370 -16.00 -2.98 -11.69
C TYR A 370 -17.31 -3.61 -11.21
N LYS A 371 -18.32 -3.72 -12.10
CA LYS A 371 -19.58 -4.39 -11.75
C LYS A 371 -19.41 -5.88 -11.43
N LYS A 372 -18.49 -6.58 -12.09
CA LYS A 372 -18.18 -7.99 -11.79
C LYS A 372 -17.41 -8.16 -10.50
N MET A 373 -16.62 -7.14 -10.12
CA MET A 373 -15.77 -7.13 -8.94
C MET A 373 -16.43 -6.45 -7.73
N VAL A 374 -17.71 -6.09 -7.84
CA VAL A 374 -18.53 -5.76 -6.67
C VAL A 374 -18.40 -6.89 -5.66
N SER A 375 -17.97 -6.53 -4.48
CA SER A 375 -17.58 -7.41 -3.39
C SER A 375 -18.49 -8.64 -3.26
N LYS A 376 -17.88 -9.81 -3.25
CA LYS A 376 -18.57 -11.05 -2.87
C LYS A 376 -18.90 -10.95 -1.39
N MET A 377 -20.15 -10.62 -1.07
CA MET A 377 -20.66 -10.51 0.28
C MET A 377 -21.68 -11.62 0.51
N ALA A 378 -21.23 -12.74 1.10
CA ALA A 378 -22.08 -13.88 1.45
C ALA A 378 -22.60 -13.78 2.90
N ALA A 379 -22.03 -12.90 3.71
CA ALA A 379 -22.48 -12.61 5.07
C ALA A 379 -23.93 -12.12 5.07
N LYS A 380 -24.71 -12.60 6.05
CA LYS A 380 -26.10 -12.19 6.26
C LYS A 380 -26.18 -11.19 7.41
N PRO A 381 -27.23 -10.34 7.44
CA PRO A 381 -27.47 -9.49 8.59
C PRO A 381 -27.52 -10.30 9.89
N ILE A 382 -26.93 -9.74 10.94
CA ILE A 382 -26.87 -10.32 12.28
C ILE A 382 -27.73 -9.53 13.24
N THR A 383 -28.00 -10.15 14.38
CA THR A 383 -28.74 -9.57 15.50
C THR A 383 -27.86 -9.54 16.75
N GLU A 384 -28.29 -8.88 17.80
CA GLU A 384 -27.60 -8.88 19.10
C GLU A 384 -27.37 -10.31 19.65
N ALA A 385 -28.29 -11.25 19.34
CA ALA A 385 -28.17 -12.64 19.76
C ALA A 385 -27.00 -13.39 19.13
N ASP A 386 -26.53 -12.92 17.97
CA ASP A 386 -25.37 -13.50 17.26
C ASP A 386 -24.02 -13.02 17.84
N LEU A 387 -24.05 -12.04 18.75
CA LEU A 387 -22.87 -11.40 19.36
C LEU A 387 -22.55 -11.96 20.76
N HIS A 388 -22.79 -13.25 20.96
CA HIS A 388 -22.47 -13.93 22.20
C HIS A 388 -20.98 -14.34 22.22
N VAL A 389 -20.26 -13.98 23.30
CA VAL A 389 -18.89 -14.47 23.54
C VAL A 389 -19.00 -15.85 24.20
N PRO A 390 -18.39 -16.90 23.63
CA PRO A 390 -18.40 -18.24 24.22
C PRO A 390 -17.78 -18.24 25.63
N GLU A 391 -18.42 -18.91 26.59
CA GLU A 391 -17.98 -18.96 28.00
C GLU A 391 -16.52 -19.46 28.14
N ALA A 392 -16.11 -20.42 27.31
CA ALA A 392 -14.79 -21.02 27.37
C ALA A 392 -13.65 -20.03 27.09
N ILE A 393 -13.91 -18.98 26.31
CA ILE A 393 -12.93 -17.94 25.95
C ILE A 393 -13.23 -16.59 26.62
N ALA A 394 -14.30 -16.45 27.37
CA ALA A 394 -14.76 -15.17 27.89
C ALA A 394 -13.75 -14.48 28.83
N ASN A 395 -12.90 -15.24 29.48
CA ASN A 395 -11.84 -14.70 30.34
C ASN A 395 -10.55 -14.35 29.59
N HIS A 396 -10.46 -14.60 28.27
CA HIS A 396 -9.33 -14.21 27.44
C HIS A 396 -9.64 -12.89 26.73
N ILE A 397 -8.87 -11.85 27.05
CA ILE A 397 -9.08 -10.49 26.56
C ILE A 397 -7.91 -10.10 25.65
N ILE A 398 -8.21 -9.68 24.42
CA ILE A 398 -7.25 -9.03 23.54
C ILE A 398 -6.96 -7.64 24.11
N VAL A 399 -5.70 -7.24 24.20
CA VAL A 399 -5.32 -5.87 24.61
C VAL A 399 -4.69 -5.17 23.40
N ALA A 400 -5.38 -4.15 22.89
CA ALA A 400 -4.88 -3.28 21.84
C ALA A 400 -4.03 -2.16 22.47
N GLU A 401 -2.90 -1.84 21.82
CA GLU A 401 -1.98 -0.78 22.25
C GLU A 401 -1.89 0.29 21.16
N ASP A 402 -1.96 1.57 21.56
CA ASP A 402 -1.85 2.67 20.58
C ASP A 402 -0.48 2.71 19.92
N GLY A 403 -0.45 2.84 18.59
CA GLY A 403 0.79 2.88 17.81
C GLY A 403 1.51 1.53 17.68
N SER A 404 0.89 0.41 18.11
CA SER A 404 1.44 -0.94 18.01
C SER A 404 0.55 -1.86 17.17
N LEU A 405 1.14 -2.73 16.37
CA LEU A 405 0.45 -3.83 15.69
C LEU A 405 0.45 -5.11 16.56
N LEU A 406 1.31 -5.15 17.57
CA LEU A 406 1.31 -6.22 18.57
C LEU A 406 0.12 -6.06 19.50
N THR A 407 -0.35 -7.17 20.05
CA THR A 407 -1.43 -7.18 21.04
C THR A 407 -0.97 -7.77 22.35
N GLY A 408 -1.56 -7.33 23.45
CA GLY A 408 -1.45 -8.03 24.73
C GLY A 408 -2.45 -9.19 24.82
N HIS A 409 -2.23 -10.08 25.78
CA HIS A 409 -3.14 -11.14 26.14
C HIS A 409 -3.36 -11.07 27.66
N GLU A 410 -4.55 -10.67 28.08
CA GLU A 410 -4.96 -10.63 29.49
C GLU A 410 -5.90 -11.78 29.78
N ILE A 411 -5.76 -12.42 30.95
CA ILE A 411 -6.69 -13.42 31.46
C ILE A 411 -7.41 -12.82 32.67
N SER A 412 -8.68 -12.48 32.51
CA SER A 412 -9.49 -11.81 33.55
C SER A 412 -10.96 -12.09 33.35
N ASN A 413 -11.70 -12.19 34.48
CA ASN A 413 -13.16 -12.18 34.49
C ASN A 413 -13.74 -10.77 34.70
N ASP A 414 -12.87 -9.76 34.82
CA ASP A 414 -13.29 -8.37 34.89
C ASP A 414 -13.34 -7.80 33.45
N HIS A 415 -14.55 -7.57 32.98
CA HIS A 415 -14.82 -6.99 31.66
C HIS A 415 -15.09 -5.48 31.73
N THR A 416 -14.78 -4.82 32.84
CA THR A 416 -14.83 -3.36 32.95
C THR A 416 -13.93 -2.76 31.88
N ASP A 417 -14.43 -1.79 31.12
CA ASP A 417 -13.77 -1.16 29.98
C ASP A 417 -13.44 -2.09 28.80
N CYS A 418 -14.00 -3.30 28.77
CA CYS A 418 -13.95 -4.16 27.60
C CYS A 418 -15.04 -3.81 26.59
N GLN A 419 -14.72 -3.92 25.33
CA GLN A 419 -15.66 -3.93 24.22
C GLN A 419 -15.74 -5.34 23.61
N LYS A 420 -16.82 -5.63 22.87
CA LYS A 420 -16.85 -6.80 22.02
C LYS A 420 -16.21 -6.49 20.67
N ILE A 421 -15.31 -7.38 20.24
CA ILE A 421 -14.77 -7.41 18.88
C ILE A 421 -15.37 -8.58 18.12
N VAL A 422 -15.63 -8.37 16.84
CA VAL A 422 -16.20 -9.36 15.91
C VAL A 422 -15.27 -9.54 14.73
N CYS A 423 -15.03 -10.79 14.32
CA CYS A 423 -14.52 -11.13 12.99
C CYS A 423 -15.57 -12.00 12.28
N TYR A 424 -16.10 -11.51 11.16
CA TYR A 424 -17.22 -12.17 10.49
C TYR A 424 -16.87 -12.50 9.04
N ASN A 425 -16.84 -13.80 8.74
CA ASN A 425 -16.55 -14.33 7.42
C ASN A 425 -17.55 -13.84 6.39
N ARG A 426 -17.08 -13.07 5.41
CA ARG A 426 -17.92 -12.53 4.33
C ARG A 426 -17.96 -13.37 3.06
N TYR A 427 -17.19 -14.45 3.00
CA TYR A 427 -17.00 -15.28 1.81
C TYR A 427 -17.89 -16.52 1.79
N THR A 428 -18.19 -17.07 2.98
CA THR A 428 -18.88 -18.35 3.12
C THR A 428 -20.34 -18.15 3.51
N PRO A 429 -21.32 -18.62 2.69
CA PRO A 429 -22.72 -18.57 3.07
C PRO A 429 -23.01 -19.32 4.38
N GLY A 430 -23.70 -18.68 5.30
CA GLY A 430 -24.10 -19.30 6.56
C GLY A 430 -23.01 -19.32 7.64
N ALA A 431 -21.88 -18.66 7.41
CA ALA A 431 -20.89 -18.42 8.47
C ALA A 431 -21.54 -17.68 9.65
N ARG A 432 -20.98 -17.87 10.83
CA ARG A 432 -21.35 -17.14 12.04
C ARG A 432 -20.22 -16.20 12.44
N PRO A 433 -20.53 -15.05 13.06
CA PRO A 433 -19.49 -14.17 13.59
C PRO A 433 -18.71 -14.84 14.73
N ALA A 434 -17.38 -14.75 14.69
CA ALA A 434 -16.55 -15.00 15.84
C ALA A 434 -16.55 -13.75 16.72
N VAL A 435 -16.70 -13.91 18.04
CA VAL A 435 -16.84 -12.81 18.99
C VAL A 435 -15.91 -13.03 20.18
N ALA A 436 -15.19 -11.99 20.60
CA ALA A 436 -14.32 -12.01 21.78
C ALA A 436 -14.37 -10.67 22.52
N TYR A 437 -13.69 -10.61 23.67
CA TYR A 437 -13.48 -9.34 24.38
C TYR A 437 -12.15 -8.71 23.98
N ILE A 438 -12.17 -7.37 23.86
CA ILE A 438 -11.01 -6.54 23.61
C ILE A 438 -11.00 -5.32 24.53
N ARG A 439 -9.80 -4.87 24.92
CA ARG A 439 -9.55 -3.66 25.72
C ARG A 439 -8.58 -2.76 24.97
N GLY A 440 -8.59 -1.45 25.24
CA GLY A 440 -7.65 -0.46 24.68
C GLY A 440 -8.27 0.51 23.67
N PHE A 441 -9.46 0.21 23.14
CA PHE A 441 -10.17 1.18 22.27
C PHE A 441 -10.87 2.27 23.05
N HIS A 442 -11.33 1.97 24.27
CA HIS A 442 -12.02 2.89 25.18
C HIS A 442 -13.31 3.50 24.62
N LEU A 443 -14.06 2.75 23.79
CA LEU A 443 -15.35 3.20 23.28
C LEU A 443 -16.34 3.31 24.45
N GLN A 444 -16.74 4.53 24.82
CA GLN A 444 -17.76 4.79 25.84
C GLN A 444 -19.15 4.61 25.25
N GLN A 445 -19.33 5.02 24.00
CA GLN A 445 -20.53 4.80 23.20
C GLN A 445 -20.15 4.64 21.73
N GLY A 446 -21.01 3.97 20.95
CA GLY A 446 -20.80 3.82 19.52
C GLY A 446 -20.16 2.50 19.11
N ALA A 447 -19.93 2.38 17.82
CA ALA A 447 -19.36 1.19 17.19
C ALA A 447 -18.66 1.53 15.87
N ILE A 448 -17.71 0.67 15.48
CA ILE A 448 -16.95 0.73 14.24
C ILE A 448 -17.04 -0.64 13.56
N ALA A 449 -17.26 -0.68 12.24
CA ALA A 449 -17.11 -1.90 11.45
C ALA A 449 -16.48 -1.58 10.08
N GLN A 450 -15.72 -2.51 9.56
CA GLN A 450 -15.04 -2.35 8.26
C GLN A 450 -14.73 -3.69 7.59
N THR A 451 -14.50 -3.65 6.27
CA THR A 451 -13.97 -4.78 5.49
C THR A 451 -12.47 -4.67 5.22
N ILE A 452 -11.81 -3.66 5.72
CA ILE A 452 -10.33 -3.58 5.72
C ILE A 452 -9.86 -4.32 6.97
N ALA A 453 -9.34 -5.52 6.78
CA ALA A 453 -8.89 -6.42 7.84
C ALA A 453 -7.77 -7.30 7.29
N HIS A 454 -6.54 -6.91 7.56
CA HIS A 454 -5.35 -7.57 7.02
C HIS A 454 -5.25 -9.03 7.45
N ASP A 455 -4.96 -10.00 6.56
CA ASP A 455 -4.95 -9.84 5.08
C ASP A 455 -6.21 -10.47 4.50
N CYS A 456 -6.99 -11.17 5.33
CA CYS A 456 -8.20 -11.91 4.91
C CYS A 456 -9.37 -11.03 4.49
N HIS A 457 -9.39 -9.77 4.92
CA HIS A 457 -10.45 -8.81 4.67
C HIS A 457 -11.88 -9.31 4.98
N ASN A 458 -12.02 -10.09 6.02
CA ASN A 458 -13.31 -10.37 6.63
C ASN A 458 -13.90 -9.09 7.24
N ILE A 459 -15.17 -9.10 7.65
CA ILE A 459 -15.75 -7.97 8.37
C ILE A 459 -15.20 -7.98 9.79
N VAL A 460 -14.52 -6.89 10.19
CA VAL A 460 -14.14 -6.68 11.59
C VAL A 460 -14.93 -5.52 12.18
N GLY A 461 -15.37 -5.67 13.43
CA GLY A 461 -16.12 -4.63 14.11
C GLY A 461 -15.89 -4.64 15.60
N ILE A 462 -16.07 -3.48 16.22
CA ILE A 462 -15.98 -3.27 17.66
C ILE A 462 -17.10 -2.34 18.12
N GLY A 463 -17.69 -2.59 19.28
CA GLY A 463 -18.76 -1.76 19.76
C GLY A 463 -18.87 -1.72 21.28
N SER A 464 -19.39 -0.60 21.79
CA SER A 464 -19.69 -0.40 23.20
C SER A 464 -20.90 -1.22 23.68
N ASN A 465 -21.78 -1.62 22.75
CA ASN A 465 -22.92 -2.50 22.99
C ASN A 465 -23.31 -3.29 21.74
N ASP A 466 -24.03 -4.37 21.93
CA ASP A 466 -24.37 -5.33 20.86
C ASP A 466 -25.28 -4.73 19.79
N LYS A 467 -26.19 -3.84 20.16
CA LYS A 467 -27.12 -3.20 19.22
C LYS A 467 -26.37 -2.37 18.17
N LEU A 468 -25.55 -1.42 18.63
CA LEU A 468 -24.78 -0.54 17.74
C LEU A 468 -23.76 -1.34 16.90
N LEU A 469 -23.14 -2.37 17.50
CA LEU A 469 -22.21 -3.24 16.80
C LEU A 469 -22.90 -4.01 15.67
N ALA A 470 -24.09 -4.59 15.92
CA ALA A 470 -24.88 -5.25 14.89
C ALA A 470 -25.32 -4.26 13.79
N GLU A 471 -25.74 -3.05 14.16
CA GLU A 471 -26.14 -2.00 13.20
C GLU A 471 -25.01 -1.64 12.23
N VAL A 472 -23.78 -1.36 12.71
CA VAL A 472 -22.65 -1.00 11.82
C VAL A 472 -22.19 -2.17 10.97
N ILE A 473 -22.18 -3.41 11.50
CA ILE A 473 -21.85 -4.61 10.73
C ILE A 473 -22.88 -4.82 9.61
N ASN A 474 -24.17 -4.73 9.93
CA ASN A 474 -25.22 -4.88 8.93
C ASN A 474 -25.14 -3.79 7.85
N ARG A 475 -24.75 -2.58 8.23
CA ARG A 475 -24.56 -1.50 7.26
C ARG A 475 -23.37 -1.79 6.32
N VAL A 476 -22.26 -2.32 6.83
CA VAL A 476 -21.13 -2.78 6.00
C VAL A 476 -21.57 -3.89 5.02
N ILE A 477 -22.43 -4.82 5.47
CA ILE A 477 -22.98 -5.87 4.60
C ILE A 477 -23.86 -5.28 3.49
N GLU A 478 -24.73 -4.31 3.80
CA GLU A 478 -25.58 -3.63 2.83
C GLU A 478 -24.76 -2.86 1.77
N LEU A 479 -23.69 -2.20 2.20
CA LEU A 479 -22.74 -1.49 1.32
C LEU A 479 -21.91 -2.45 0.46
N LYS A 480 -21.91 -3.75 0.81
CA LYS A 480 -21.04 -4.79 0.23
C LYS A 480 -19.55 -4.52 0.45
N GLY A 481 -19.22 -3.84 1.52
CA GLY A 481 -17.88 -3.47 1.92
C GLY A 481 -17.70 -1.98 2.12
N GLY A 482 -16.76 -1.64 2.98
CA GLY A 482 -16.48 -0.27 3.37
C GLY A 482 -16.21 -0.14 4.85
N MET A 483 -16.31 1.08 5.34
CA MET A 483 -16.13 1.46 6.73
C MET A 483 -17.37 2.18 7.23
N VAL A 484 -17.85 1.84 8.42
CA VAL A 484 -19.02 2.45 9.05
C VAL A 484 -18.71 2.72 10.51
N VAL A 485 -19.05 3.92 10.97
CA VAL A 485 -18.89 4.36 12.34
C VAL A 485 -20.16 5.01 12.83
N THR A 486 -20.55 4.73 14.06
CA THR A 486 -21.63 5.45 14.74
C THR A 486 -21.22 5.81 16.17
N ASP A 487 -21.64 6.99 16.65
CA ASP A 487 -21.56 7.37 18.06
C ASP A 487 -22.89 7.14 18.80
N GLY A 488 -23.86 6.50 18.13
CA GLY A 488 -25.21 6.28 18.61
C GLY A 488 -26.20 7.40 18.26
N HIS A 489 -25.73 8.51 17.68
CA HIS A 489 -26.54 9.64 17.23
C HIS A 489 -26.34 9.92 15.72
N GLU A 490 -25.09 9.92 15.29
CA GLU A 490 -24.68 10.10 13.91
C GLU A 490 -24.04 8.81 13.39
N THR A 491 -24.33 8.45 12.15
CA THR A 491 -23.65 7.35 11.44
C THR A 491 -23.00 7.90 10.18
N VAL A 492 -21.71 7.64 10.02
CA VAL A 492 -20.91 8.02 8.85
C VAL A 492 -20.36 6.76 8.20
N GLU A 493 -20.32 6.77 6.87
CA GLU A 493 -19.90 5.61 6.08
C GLU A 493 -18.93 6.02 4.95
N LEU A 494 -18.02 5.12 4.61
CA LEU A 494 -17.16 5.16 3.44
C LEU A 494 -17.38 3.87 2.65
N PRO A 495 -18.20 3.90 1.59
CA PRO A 495 -18.41 2.72 0.74
C PRO A 495 -17.16 2.36 -0.06
N LEU A 496 -16.79 1.08 -0.03
CA LEU A 496 -15.68 0.51 -0.80
C LEU A 496 -16.22 -0.64 -1.68
N PRO A 497 -16.93 -0.32 -2.76
CA PRO A 497 -17.68 -1.33 -3.53
C PRO A 497 -16.78 -2.31 -4.30
N ILE A 498 -15.52 -1.96 -4.56
CA ILE A 498 -14.61 -2.81 -5.32
C ILE A 498 -13.85 -3.69 -4.32
N ALA A 499 -14.12 -4.98 -4.34
CA ALA A 499 -13.57 -5.98 -3.44
C ALA A 499 -13.80 -5.71 -1.94
N GLY A 500 -14.57 -4.69 -1.57
CA GLY A 500 -14.68 -4.20 -0.20
C GLY A 500 -13.46 -3.40 0.29
N LEU A 501 -12.57 -3.01 -0.61
CA LEU A 501 -11.30 -2.34 -0.33
C LEU A 501 -11.18 -0.99 -1.01
N LEU A 502 -11.70 -0.85 -2.24
CA LEU A 502 -11.43 0.30 -3.09
C LEU A 502 -12.71 1.06 -3.47
N SER A 503 -12.56 2.36 -3.53
CA SER A 503 -13.52 3.32 -4.07
C SER A 503 -13.13 3.73 -5.50
N PRO A 504 -14.09 3.91 -6.41
CA PRO A 504 -13.84 4.51 -7.72
C PRO A 504 -13.72 6.05 -7.67
N ALA A 505 -13.81 6.64 -6.48
CA ALA A 505 -13.71 8.09 -6.27
C ALA A 505 -12.25 8.57 -6.27
N SER A 506 -12.05 9.88 -6.30
CA SER A 506 -10.73 10.50 -6.15
C SER A 506 -10.19 10.35 -4.72
N VAL A 507 -8.85 10.46 -4.57
CA VAL A 507 -8.21 10.46 -3.24
C VAL A 507 -8.78 11.56 -2.35
N ALA A 508 -9.08 12.75 -2.90
CA ALA A 508 -9.62 13.87 -2.14
C ALA A 508 -11.02 13.57 -1.57
N GLU A 509 -11.89 12.92 -2.35
CA GLU A 509 -13.23 12.52 -1.90
C GLU A 509 -13.16 11.44 -0.82
N VAL A 510 -12.32 10.41 -1.04
CA VAL A 510 -12.14 9.32 -0.07
C VAL A 510 -11.51 9.86 1.23
N ALA A 511 -10.51 10.72 1.13
CA ALA A 511 -9.90 11.36 2.29
C ALA A 511 -10.88 12.25 3.07
N ALA A 512 -11.78 12.97 2.38
CA ALA A 512 -12.81 13.74 3.04
C ALA A 512 -13.77 12.86 3.85
N MET A 513 -14.23 11.74 3.26
CA MET A 513 -15.06 10.77 3.97
C MET A 513 -14.29 10.10 5.13
N HIS A 514 -13.05 9.73 4.94
CA HIS A 514 -12.20 9.16 5.98
C HIS A 514 -11.98 10.13 7.16
N LYS A 515 -11.83 11.43 6.88
CA LYS A 515 -11.78 12.47 7.94
C LYS A 515 -13.08 12.55 8.73
N GLN A 516 -14.25 12.37 8.08
CA GLN A 516 -15.53 12.33 8.79
C GLN A 516 -15.64 11.10 9.70
N LEU A 517 -15.20 9.93 9.23
CA LEU A 517 -15.13 8.73 10.07
C LEU A 517 -14.26 8.98 11.31
N LYS A 518 -13.05 9.53 11.15
CA LYS A 518 -12.15 9.88 12.27
C LYS A 518 -12.82 10.84 13.26
N ARG A 519 -13.56 11.85 12.75
CA ARG A 519 -14.30 12.80 13.61
C ARG A 519 -15.33 12.09 14.47
N VAL A 520 -16.14 11.20 13.90
CA VAL A 520 -17.16 10.47 14.66
C VAL A 520 -16.52 9.49 15.64
N VAL A 521 -15.43 8.79 15.25
CA VAL A 521 -14.69 7.91 16.18
C VAL A 521 -14.20 8.70 17.41
N SER A 522 -13.70 9.92 17.24
CA SER A 522 -13.25 10.73 18.38
C SER A 522 -14.38 11.08 19.35
N GLN A 523 -15.64 11.12 18.89
CA GLN A 523 -16.83 11.35 19.72
C GLN A 523 -17.29 10.11 20.50
N THR A 524 -16.86 8.91 20.08
CA THR A 524 -17.16 7.66 20.79
C THR A 524 -16.39 7.49 22.10
N GLY A 525 -15.39 8.34 22.36
CA GLY A 525 -14.46 8.19 23.49
C GLY A 525 -13.19 7.38 23.14
N CYS A 526 -13.05 6.93 21.90
CA CYS A 526 -11.86 6.22 21.44
C CYS A 526 -10.59 7.07 21.62
N SER A 527 -9.58 6.50 22.28
CA SER A 527 -8.31 7.18 22.58
C SER A 527 -7.18 6.82 21.62
N LEU A 528 -7.39 5.88 20.70
CA LEU A 528 -6.37 5.45 19.75
C LEU A 528 -6.13 6.53 18.67
N THR A 529 -4.88 6.74 18.32
CA THR A 529 -4.48 7.67 17.25
C THR A 529 -4.86 7.17 15.86
N ALA A 530 -4.86 5.83 15.66
CA ALA A 530 -5.16 5.18 14.40
C ALA A 530 -6.16 4.00 14.56
N PRO A 531 -7.41 4.26 15.00
CA PRO A 531 -8.35 3.21 15.42
C PRO A 531 -8.71 2.23 14.29
N PHE A 532 -8.81 2.69 13.05
CA PHE A 532 -9.18 1.83 11.91
C PHE A 532 -8.09 0.83 11.57
N ILE A 533 -6.84 1.28 11.49
CA ILE A 533 -5.74 0.37 11.20
C ILE A 533 -5.46 -0.55 12.38
N THR A 534 -5.56 -0.05 13.62
CA THR A 534 -5.48 -0.92 14.80
C THR A 534 -6.53 -2.02 14.72
N LEU A 535 -7.79 -1.69 14.41
CA LEU A 535 -8.86 -2.67 14.26
C LEU A 535 -8.58 -3.67 13.13
N ALA A 536 -8.03 -3.21 11.99
CA ALA A 536 -7.70 -4.05 10.85
C ALA A 536 -6.69 -5.16 11.19
N PHE A 537 -5.74 -4.88 12.07
CA PHE A 537 -4.72 -5.82 12.51
C PHE A 537 -5.13 -6.72 13.69
N MET A 538 -6.30 -6.51 14.28
CA MET A 538 -6.79 -7.37 15.37
C MET A 538 -7.20 -8.76 14.89
N SER A 539 -7.38 -8.95 13.57
CA SER A 539 -7.69 -10.25 12.97
C SER A 539 -6.51 -10.93 12.29
N LEU A 540 -5.33 -10.31 12.22
CA LEU A 540 -4.16 -10.86 11.52
C LEU A 540 -3.37 -11.85 12.39
N PRO A 541 -3.48 -13.18 12.15
CA PRO A 541 -2.94 -14.20 13.05
C PRO A 541 -1.43 -14.37 12.96
N VAL A 542 -0.76 -13.78 11.97
CA VAL A 542 0.71 -13.85 11.82
C VAL A 542 1.45 -12.86 12.72
N ILE A 543 0.73 -11.87 13.30
CA ILE A 543 1.31 -10.90 14.25
C ILE A 543 0.96 -11.28 15.69
N PRO A 544 1.94 -11.40 16.63
CA PRO A 544 1.66 -11.71 18.05
C PRO A 544 0.87 -10.60 18.79
N ASN A 545 0.12 -10.90 19.85
CA ASN A 545 -0.03 -12.21 20.48
C ASN A 545 -1.42 -12.82 20.21
N LEU A 546 -2.50 -12.26 20.80
CA LEU A 546 -3.85 -12.79 20.72
C LEU A 546 -4.64 -12.07 19.63
N LYS A 547 -5.24 -12.81 18.71
CA LYS A 547 -5.99 -12.28 17.55
C LYS A 547 -7.35 -12.97 17.44
N LEU A 548 -8.31 -12.30 16.79
CA LEU A 548 -9.60 -12.88 16.50
C LEU A 548 -9.76 -13.13 14.99
N THR A 549 -9.67 -14.37 14.56
CA THR A 549 -10.01 -14.76 13.18
C THR A 549 -11.49 -15.09 13.07
N ASP A 550 -11.99 -15.30 11.86
CA ASP A 550 -13.36 -15.76 11.63
C ASP A 550 -13.64 -17.17 12.17
N LYS A 551 -12.59 -17.90 12.57
CA LYS A 551 -12.67 -19.26 13.14
C LYS A 551 -12.54 -19.30 14.65
N GLY A 552 -12.23 -18.17 15.29
CA GLY A 552 -12.14 -18.06 16.74
C GLY A 552 -10.92 -17.29 17.24
N LEU A 553 -10.74 -17.33 18.53
CA LEU A 553 -9.66 -16.64 19.23
C LEU A 553 -8.35 -17.42 19.08
N PHE A 554 -7.32 -16.79 18.49
CA PHE A 554 -6.07 -17.42 18.10
C PHE A 554 -4.88 -16.84 18.87
N ASP A 555 -4.11 -17.70 19.52
CA ASP A 555 -2.82 -17.37 20.15
C ASP A 555 -1.71 -17.50 19.09
N SER A 556 -1.34 -16.39 18.45
CA SER A 556 -0.33 -16.35 17.40
C SER A 556 1.05 -16.74 17.90
N LYS A 557 1.36 -16.51 19.18
CA LYS A 557 2.65 -16.89 19.77
C LYS A 557 2.80 -18.39 19.97
N ARG A 558 1.68 -19.08 20.31
CA ARG A 558 1.66 -20.55 20.45
C ARG A 558 1.17 -21.24 19.20
N PHE A 559 0.74 -20.48 18.22
CA PHE A 559 0.20 -20.92 16.92
C PHE A 559 -0.95 -21.93 17.09
N ARG A 560 -1.95 -21.60 17.91
CA ARG A 560 -3.11 -22.44 18.15
C ARG A 560 -4.33 -21.62 18.57
N PHE A 561 -5.51 -22.18 18.34
CA PHE A 561 -6.75 -21.61 18.90
C PHE A 561 -6.79 -21.74 20.43
N ILE A 562 -7.40 -20.75 21.06
CA ILE A 562 -7.89 -20.93 22.44
C ILE A 562 -9.16 -21.75 22.31
N ASP A 563 -9.16 -22.91 22.94
CA ASP A 563 -10.25 -23.87 22.84
C ASP A 563 -11.54 -23.24 23.40
N ALA A 564 -12.62 -23.28 22.58
CA ALA A 564 -13.94 -22.82 22.93
C ALA A 564 -14.78 -23.95 23.54
#